data_29c9e1389a3f0eab8de9979b608572b4
#
_entry.id   29c9e1389a3f0eab8de9979b608572b4
#
_cell.length_a   1.000
_cell.length_b   1.000
_cell.length_c   1.000
_cell.angle_alpha   90.00
_cell.angle_beta   90.00
_cell.angle_gamma   90.00
#
_symmetry.space_group_name_H-M   'P 1'
#
loop_
_entity.id
_entity.type
_entity.pdbx_description
1 polymer ?
#
loop_
_entity_poly.entity_id
_entity_poly.type
_entity_poly.pdbx_seq_one_letter_code
_entity_poly.pdbx_strand_id
1 'polypeptide(L)'
;KPKRTIRMCFWTNEENGLRGGVGYARQTEQERHVMGIESDGGVFKPTGFSTSAKGPLRTYLEDAALLLAPIGASTLTDGEGGADTSPLHEKGVPVMELVTDGPYFWYHHTDADSPDKLDPKQMADCTYAMAIMAWVCAQQ
;
A
#
# COMPACT_ATOMS: atom_id res chain seq x y z
N LYS A 1 7.72 -18.54 -8.12
CA LYS A 1 6.27 -18.45 -8.05
C LYS A 1 5.89 -18.11 -6.61
N PRO A 2 5.02 -17.11 -6.35
CA PRO A 2 4.58 -16.81 -5.00
C PRO A 2 3.76 -17.97 -4.43
N LYS A 3 3.81 -18.17 -3.12
CA LYS A 3 3.01 -19.20 -2.42
C LYS A 3 1.53 -18.84 -2.37
N ARG A 4 1.23 -17.54 -2.39
CA ARG A 4 -0.12 -16.99 -2.36
C ARG A 4 -0.41 -16.20 -3.62
N THR A 5 -1.69 -16.06 -3.94
CA THR A 5 -2.13 -15.21 -5.04
C THR A 5 -1.83 -13.74 -4.71
N ILE A 6 -1.22 -13.04 -5.66
CA ILE A 6 -1.15 -11.57 -5.64
C ILE A 6 -2.26 -11.08 -6.55
N ARG A 7 -3.15 -10.26 -6.00
CA ARG A 7 -4.26 -9.65 -6.73
C ARG A 7 -4.04 -8.15 -6.82
N MET A 8 -3.96 -7.62 -8.03
CA MET A 8 -3.97 -6.19 -8.26
C MET A 8 -5.42 -5.70 -8.29
N CYS A 9 -5.73 -4.70 -7.48
CA CYS A 9 -7.05 -4.07 -7.43
C CYS A 9 -6.92 -2.60 -7.82
N PHE A 10 -7.81 -2.14 -8.69
CA PHE A 10 -7.97 -0.73 -9.01
C PHE A 10 -9.30 -0.29 -8.42
N TRP A 11 -9.21 0.37 -7.28
CA TRP A 11 -10.38 0.83 -6.54
C TRP A 11 -11.12 1.91 -7.32
N THR A 12 -12.42 1.95 -7.21
CA THR A 12 -13.26 2.95 -7.86
C THR A 12 -14.14 3.63 -6.84
N ASN A 13 -14.36 4.94 -7.04
CA ASN A 13 -15.34 5.69 -6.29
C ASN A 13 -15.03 5.77 -4.77
N GLU A 14 -13.74 5.92 -4.46
CA GLU A 14 -13.25 6.08 -3.09
C GLU A 14 -13.84 7.35 -2.47
N GLU A 15 -13.75 8.47 -3.16
CA GLU A 15 -14.21 9.81 -2.74
C GLU A 15 -15.72 9.91 -2.41
N ASN A 16 -16.50 8.93 -2.81
CA ASN A 16 -17.94 8.87 -2.53
C ASN A 16 -18.30 7.76 -1.51
N GLY A 17 -17.43 7.51 -0.55
CA GLY A 17 -17.65 6.58 0.57
C GLY A 17 -17.06 5.19 0.31
N LEU A 18 -15.82 5.11 -0.18
CA LEU A 18 -15.00 3.90 -0.28
C LEU A 18 -15.71 2.74 -1.03
N ARG A 19 -16.54 3.07 -2.03
CA ARG A 19 -17.47 2.08 -2.61
C ARG A 19 -16.77 0.89 -3.24
N GLY A 20 -15.59 1.12 -3.86
CA GLY A 20 -14.76 0.04 -4.43
C GLY A 20 -14.23 -0.89 -3.34
N GLY A 21 -13.61 -0.34 -2.30
CA GLY A 21 -13.07 -1.08 -1.16
C GLY A 21 -14.15 -1.86 -0.39
N VAL A 22 -15.28 -1.20 -0.07
CA VAL A 22 -16.44 -1.82 0.59
C VAL A 22 -17.01 -2.95 -0.27
N GLY A 23 -17.20 -2.72 -1.57
CA GLY A 23 -17.70 -3.72 -2.52
C GLY A 23 -16.79 -4.94 -2.58
N TYR A 24 -15.50 -4.72 -2.67
CA TYR A 24 -14.48 -5.77 -2.68
C TYR A 24 -14.51 -6.59 -1.38
N ALA A 25 -14.43 -5.92 -0.22
CA ALA A 25 -14.43 -6.58 1.08
C ALA A 25 -15.70 -7.43 1.32
N ARG A 26 -16.84 -7.01 0.74
CA ARG A 26 -18.09 -7.78 0.77
C ARG A 26 -18.05 -9.00 -0.17
N GLN A 27 -17.58 -8.81 -1.41
CA GLN A 27 -17.53 -9.89 -2.41
C GLN A 27 -16.54 -11.00 -2.03
N THR A 28 -15.47 -10.64 -1.33
CA THR A 28 -14.39 -11.55 -0.92
C THR A 28 -14.48 -11.99 0.54
N GLU A 29 -15.62 -11.86 1.17
CA GLU A 29 -15.83 -12.15 2.60
C GLU A 29 -15.43 -13.59 3.01
N GLN A 30 -15.55 -14.55 2.08
CA GLN A 30 -15.16 -15.93 2.30
C GLN A 30 -13.69 -16.22 1.94
N GLU A 31 -12.97 -15.25 1.41
CA GLU A 31 -11.57 -15.40 1.04
C GLU A 31 -10.66 -15.01 2.23
N ARG A 32 -9.57 -15.76 2.40
CA ARG A 32 -8.57 -15.44 3.41
C ARG A 32 -7.53 -14.50 2.82
N HIS A 33 -7.61 -13.23 3.16
CA HIS A 33 -6.56 -12.27 2.86
C HIS A 33 -5.42 -12.37 3.88
N VAL A 34 -4.18 -12.29 3.41
CA VAL A 34 -2.98 -12.27 4.24
C VAL A 34 -2.56 -10.84 4.55
N MET A 35 -2.72 -9.94 3.55
CA MET A 35 -2.36 -8.53 3.65
C MET A 35 -3.13 -7.75 2.59
N GLY A 36 -3.67 -6.60 2.94
CA GLY A 36 -4.04 -5.53 2.02
C GLY A 36 -2.90 -4.53 1.91
N ILE A 37 -2.50 -4.15 0.69
CA ILE A 37 -1.45 -3.15 0.48
C ILE A 37 -2.00 -2.08 -0.43
N GLU A 38 -1.83 -0.82 -0.06
CA GLU A 38 -2.33 0.33 -0.79
C GLU A 38 -1.20 1.32 -1.14
N SER A 39 -1.38 2.05 -2.22
CA SER A 39 -0.56 3.20 -2.60
C SER A 39 -1.51 4.28 -3.09
N ASP A 40 -1.79 5.25 -2.25
CA ASP A 40 -2.74 6.33 -2.48
C ASP A 40 -2.10 7.73 -2.40
N GLY A 41 -1.09 7.90 -1.56
CA GLY A 41 -0.41 9.19 -1.32
C GLY A 41 0.50 9.68 -2.46
N GLY A 42 0.19 9.35 -3.71
CA GLY A 42 0.98 9.70 -4.88
C GLY A 42 2.24 8.85 -5.05
N VAL A 43 2.98 9.09 -6.14
CA VAL A 43 4.22 8.38 -6.49
C VAL A 43 5.43 9.31 -6.38
N PHE A 44 5.56 9.94 -5.24
CA PHE A 44 6.73 10.75 -4.87
C PHE A 44 7.83 9.86 -4.29
N LYS A 45 8.84 10.47 -3.67
CA LYS A 45 9.95 9.72 -3.08
C LYS A 45 9.44 8.74 -2.00
N PRO A 46 9.54 7.42 -2.20
CA PRO A 46 9.12 6.47 -1.16
C PRO A 46 10.05 6.55 0.04
N THR A 47 9.51 6.48 1.25
CA THR A 47 10.25 6.46 2.51
C THR A 47 10.07 5.14 3.26
N GLY A 48 9.04 4.37 2.92
CA GLY A 48 8.74 3.10 3.53
C GLY A 48 7.26 2.76 3.51
N PHE A 49 6.81 2.11 4.57
CA PHE A 49 5.42 1.73 4.72
C PHE A 49 4.91 2.01 6.14
N SER A 50 3.61 2.26 6.25
CA SER A 50 2.87 2.14 7.51
C SER A 50 2.06 0.85 7.52
N THR A 51 1.86 0.19 8.67
CA THR A 51 1.13 -1.08 8.74
C THR A 51 0.43 -1.32 10.07
N SER A 52 -0.70 -2.02 10.01
CA SER A 52 -1.41 -2.50 11.19
C SER A 52 -0.91 -3.86 11.69
N ALA A 53 0.03 -4.49 10.98
CA ALA A 53 0.57 -5.79 11.35
C ALA A 53 1.22 -5.76 12.75
N LYS A 54 1.02 -6.82 13.53
CA LYS A 54 1.57 -6.98 14.88
C LYS A 54 2.27 -8.34 15.03
N GLY A 55 3.04 -8.48 16.11
CA GLY A 55 3.70 -9.72 16.47
C GLY A 55 4.64 -10.26 15.39
N PRO A 56 4.68 -11.58 15.16
CA PRO A 56 5.63 -12.19 14.21
C PRO A 56 5.52 -11.65 12.79
N LEU A 57 4.33 -11.28 12.34
CA LEU A 57 4.15 -10.68 11.01
C LEU A 57 4.84 -9.30 10.94
N ARG A 58 4.72 -8.49 11.98
CA ARG A 58 5.39 -7.18 12.05
C ARG A 58 6.92 -7.35 11.95
N THR A 59 7.51 -8.25 12.73
CA THR A 59 8.96 -8.51 12.70
C THR A 59 9.40 -8.97 11.31
N TYR A 60 8.65 -9.86 10.68
CA TYR A 60 8.93 -10.33 9.33
C TYR A 60 8.91 -9.18 8.29
N LEU A 61 7.97 -8.25 8.43
CA LEU A 61 7.88 -7.09 7.53
C LEU A 61 9.01 -6.08 7.78
N GLU A 62 9.46 -5.92 9.04
CA GLU A 62 10.63 -5.10 9.39
C GLU A 62 11.90 -5.62 8.73
N ASP A 63 12.14 -6.92 8.80
CA ASP A 63 13.26 -7.56 8.11
C ASP A 63 13.17 -7.39 6.59
N ALA A 64 11.96 -7.54 6.03
CA ALA A 64 11.72 -7.37 4.60
C ALA A 64 11.92 -5.92 4.14
N ALA A 65 11.55 -4.94 4.95
CA ALA A 65 11.72 -3.52 4.63
C ALA A 65 13.21 -3.15 4.40
N LEU A 66 14.14 -3.88 4.99
CA LEU A 66 15.58 -3.68 4.74
C LEU A 66 15.97 -3.91 3.29
N LEU A 67 15.21 -4.71 2.53
CA LEU A 67 15.42 -4.89 1.08
C LEU A 67 15.21 -3.58 0.29
N LEU A 68 14.50 -2.62 0.87
CA LEU A 68 14.21 -1.32 0.28
C LEU A 68 15.25 -0.25 0.63
N ALA A 69 16.28 -0.59 1.43
CA ALA A 69 17.34 0.34 1.81
C ALA A 69 18.04 1.00 0.60
N PRO A 70 18.29 0.30 -0.53
CA PRO A 70 18.93 0.92 -1.70
C PRO A 70 18.16 2.09 -2.32
N ILE A 71 16.84 2.16 -2.11
CA ILE A 71 15.99 3.28 -2.57
C ILE A 71 15.60 4.22 -1.43
N GLY A 72 16.12 3.98 -0.21
CA GLY A 72 15.82 4.81 0.96
C GLY A 72 14.43 4.62 1.55
N ALA A 73 13.75 3.49 1.26
CA ALA A 73 12.37 3.21 1.65
C ALA A 73 12.23 2.11 2.70
N SER A 74 13.20 1.96 3.60
CA SER A 74 13.24 0.87 4.59
C SER A 74 12.52 1.18 5.90
N THR A 75 11.86 2.33 6.03
CA THR A 75 11.10 2.66 7.23
C THR A 75 9.80 1.85 7.30
N LEU A 76 9.48 1.31 8.48
CA LEU A 76 8.19 0.67 8.74
C LEU A 76 7.61 1.26 10.02
N THR A 77 6.48 1.95 9.91
CA THR A 77 5.78 2.60 11.04
C THR A 77 4.47 1.89 11.35
N ASP A 78 3.87 2.21 12.49
CA ASP A 78 2.49 1.81 12.78
C ASP A 78 1.52 2.66 11.96
N GLY A 79 0.45 2.02 11.46
CA GLY A 79 -0.61 2.68 10.70
C GLY A 79 -1.76 1.72 10.44
N GLU A 80 -2.85 2.23 9.93
CA GLU A 80 -4.09 1.47 9.70
C GLU A 80 -4.34 1.17 8.20
N GLY A 81 -3.30 1.37 7.36
CA GLY A 81 -3.41 1.26 5.91
C GLY A 81 -4.01 2.51 5.28
N GLY A 82 -4.33 2.45 4.01
CA GLY A 82 -5.00 3.54 3.30
C GLY A 82 -6.53 3.42 3.32
N ALA A 83 -7.18 4.36 2.65
CA ALA A 83 -8.62 4.50 2.64
C ALA A 83 -9.35 3.28 2.06
N ASP A 84 -8.91 2.80 0.89
CA ASP A 84 -9.55 1.68 0.19
C ASP A 84 -9.32 0.32 0.85
N THR A 85 -8.25 0.16 1.62
CA THR A 85 -7.98 -1.05 2.39
C THR A 85 -8.66 -1.05 3.78
N SER A 86 -9.20 0.07 4.24
CA SER A 86 -9.87 0.17 5.55
C SER A 86 -11.02 -0.83 5.72
N PRO A 87 -11.88 -1.15 4.72
CA PRO A 87 -12.93 -2.15 4.89
C PRO A 87 -12.39 -3.58 5.10
N LEU A 88 -11.19 -3.89 4.62
CA LEU A 88 -10.50 -5.14 4.92
C LEU A 88 -9.92 -5.11 6.35
N HIS A 89 -9.35 -3.97 6.74
CA HIS A 89 -8.82 -3.78 8.09
C HIS A 89 -9.89 -3.96 9.17
N GLU A 90 -11.08 -3.41 8.97
CA GLU A 90 -12.25 -3.58 9.86
C GLU A 90 -12.66 -5.05 10.03
N LYS A 91 -12.35 -5.89 9.04
CA LYS A 91 -12.57 -7.34 9.09
C LYS A 91 -11.38 -8.12 9.68
N GLY A 92 -10.39 -7.43 10.22
CA GLY A 92 -9.23 -8.03 10.87
C GLY A 92 -8.11 -8.45 9.91
N VAL A 93 -8.16 -8.06 8.64
CA VAL A 93 -7.05 -8.27 7.71
C VAL A 93 -5.94 -7.26 8.05
N PRO A 94 -4.68 -7.69 8.19
CA PRO A 94 -3.57 -6.75 8.30
C PRO A 94 -3.46 -5.92 7.03
N VAL A 95 -3.20 -4.62 7.19
CA VAL A 95 -3.07 -3.69 6.07
C VAL A 95 -1.75 -2.94 6.12
N MET A 96 -1.33 -2.43 4.97
CA MET A 96 -0.11 -1.67 4.79
C MET A 96 -0.31 -0.61 3.71
N GLU A 97 0.29 0.55 3.90
CA GLU A 97 0.26 1.66 2.96
C GLU A 97 1.67 2.12 2.62
N LEU A 98 1.93 2.41 1.34
CA LEU A 98 3.16 3.04 0.90
C LEU A 98 3.20 4.49 1.37
N VAL A 99 4.28 4.86 2.07
CA VAL A 99 4.51 6.23 2.54
C VAL A 99 5.49 6.93 1.62
N THR A 100 5.10 8.08 1.11
CA THR A 100 5.93 8.92 0.24
C THR A 100 6.20 10.28 0.88
N ASP A 101 7.35 10.87 0.53
CA ASP A 101 7.73 12.25 0.88
C ASP A 101 7.68 13.11 -0.38
N GLY A 102 6.75 14.06 -0.42
CA GLY A 102 6.56 14.93 -1.57
C GLY A 102 5.36 15.86 -1.43
N PRO A 103 5.16 16.73 -2.42
CA PRO A 103 4.14 17.78 -2.37
C PRO A 103 2.73 17.28 -2.73
N TYR A 104 2.35 16.06 -2.31
CA TYR A 104 1.05 15.46 -2.62
C TYR A 104 -0.11 16.43 -2.35
N PHE A 105 -0.20 16.96 -1.13
CA PHE A 105 -1.29 17.85 -0.72
C PHE A 105 -1.30 19.23 -1.41
N TRP A 106 -0.24 19.58 -2.17
CA TRP A 106 -0.24 20.81 -2.96
C TRP A 106 -1.01 20.65 -4.28
N TYR A 107 -1.16 19.41 -4.75
CA TYR A 107 -1.83 19.07 -6.01
C TYR A 107 -3.16 18.36 -5.79
N HIS A 108 -3.26 17.56 -4.72
CA HIS A 108 -4.43 16.76 -4.38
C HIS A 108 -5.72 17.56 -4.43
N HIS A 109 -6.70 17.09 -5.19
CA HIS A 109 -7.99 17.74 -5.44
C HIS A 109 -7.90 19.13 -6.09
N THR A 110 -6.89 19.39 -6.89
CA THR A 110 -6.74 20.63 -7.67
C THR A 110 -6.57 20.35 -9.16
N ASP A 111 -6.80 21.37 -9.98
CA ASP A 111 -6.56 21.30 -11.44
C ASP A 111 -5.05 21.15 -11.78
N ALA A 112 -4.17 21.34 -10.81
CA ALA A 112 -2.73 21.15 -10.95
C ALA A 112 -2.30 19.69 -10.78
N ASP A 113 -3.20 18.78 -10.38
CA ASP A 113 -2.91 17.36 -10.27
C ASP A 113 -2.89 16.70 -11.65
N SER A 114 -1.71 16.66 -12.22
CA SER A 114 -1.46 16.23 -13.60
C SER A 114 -0.14 15.46 -13.70
N PRO A 115 0.00 14.54 -14.69
CA PRO A 115 1.15 13.64 -14.82
C PRO A 115 2.52 14.32 -14.92
N ASP A 116 2.58 15.57 -15.32
CA ASP A 116 3.83 16.37 -15.41
C ASP A 116 4.44 16.68 -14.02
N LYS A 117 3.72 16.45 -12.94
CA LYS A 117 4.22 16.58 -11.56
C LYS A 117 4.99 15.35 -11.08
N LEU A 118 4.94 14.26 -11.84
CA LEU A 118 5.50 12.98 -11.42
C LEU A 118 6.92 12.81 -11.97
N ASP A 119 7.84 12.41 -11.10
CA ASP A 119 9.20 12.03 -11.49
C ASP A 119 9.22 10.52 -11.86
N PRO A 120 9.67 10.16 -13.09
CA PRO A 120 9.69 8.75 -13.52
C PRO A 120 10.53 7.84 -12.63
N LYS A 121 11.60 8.36 -12.02
CA LYS A 121 12.43 7.57 -11.11
C LYS A 121 11.70 7.31 -9.81
N GLN A 122 11.04 8.31 -9.24
CA GLN A 122 10.25 8.13 -8.01
C GLN A 122 9.10 7.15 -8.24
N MET A 123 8.42 7.24 -9.38
CA MET A 123 7.39 6.25 -9.77
C MET A 123 7.97 4.83 -9.85
N ALA A 124 9.15 4.66 -10.45
CA ALA A 124 9.82 3.37 -10.51
C ALA A 124 10.20 2.85 -9.12
N ASP A 125 10.70 3.72 -8.24
CA ASP A 125 11.05 3.38 -6.87
C ASP A 125 9.81 2.95 -6.05
N CYS A 126 8.68 3.65 -6.20
CA CYS A 126 7.39 3.26 -5.59
C CYS A 126 6.91 1.90 -6.12
N THR A 127 6.98 1.68 -7.43
CA THR A 127 6.63 0.41 -8.06
C THR A 127 7.50 -0.73 -7.53
N TYR A 128 8.80 -0.50 -7.41
CA TYR A 128 9.74 -1.46 -6.85
C TYR A 128 9.39 -1.79 -5.39
N ALA A 129 9.13 -0.78 -4.57
CA ALA A 129 8.75 -0.96 -3.17
C ALA A 129 7.48 -1.81 -3.04
N MET A 130 6.42 -1.45 -3.78
CA MET A 130 5.16 -2.19 -3.81
C MET A 130 5.34 -3.64 -4.26
N ALA A 131 6.13 -3.87 -5.31
CA ALA A 131 6.37 -5.22 -5.83
C ALA A 131 7.12 -6.10 -4.83
N ILE A 132 8.15 -5.58 -4.16
CA ILE A 132 8.91 -6.30 -3.14
C ILE A 132 8.01 -6.68 -1.96
N MET A 133 7.26 -5.72 -1.42
CA MET A 133 6.42 -6.00 -0.25
C MET A 133 5.25 -6.92 -0.59
N ALA A 134 4.62 -6.78 -1.76
CA ALA A 134 3.60 -7.73 -2.21
C ALA A 134 4.16 -9.14 -2.38
N TRP A 135 5.36 -9.27 -2.96
CA TRP A 135 6.03 -10.57 -3.09
C TRP A 135 6.34 -11.19 -1.73
N VAL A 136 6.88 -10.40 -0.80
CA VAL A 136 7.22 -10.84 0.56
C VAL A 136 5.97 -11.32 1.30
N CYS A 137 4.89 -10.54 1.28
CA CYS A 137 3.62 -10.94 1.88
C CYS A 137 3.06 -12.24 1.28
N ALA A 138 3.25 -12.45 -0.02
CA ALA A 138 2.80 -13.66 -0.70
C ALA A 138 3.65 -14.91 -0.40
N GLN A 139 4.70 -14.81 0.41
CA GLN A 139 5.50 -15.95 0.89
C GLN A 139 5.08 -16.45 2.29
N GLN A 140 4.11 -15.81 2.94
CA GLN A 140 3.57 -16.20 4.27
C GLN A 140 2.81 -17.53 4.26
#